data_5912fac1330e7f7e8c652045972fd6d1
#
_entry.id   5912fac1330e7f7e8c652045972fd6d1
#
_cell.length_a   1.000
_cell.length_b   1.000
_cell.length_c   1.000
_cell.angle_alpha   90.00
_cell.angle_beta   90.00
_cell.angle_gamma   90.00
#
_symmetry.space_group_name_H-M   'P 1'
#
loop_
_entity.id
_entity.type
_entity.pdbx_description
1 polymer ?
#
loop_
_entity_poly.entity_id
_entity_poly.type
_entity_poly.pdbx_seq_one_letter_code
_entity_poly.pdbx_strand_id
1 'polypeptide(L)'
;MTFQATIVDFLVPAFLAFREGLEAILVIILILLYLKNTDQRFYNKFVHIGSILAIISSIVFAIMFTLIFGGFSGIMEQIFEGFTFIISGVFITTLILWMSKEGPKIRKYLEEKVKFSIETGKIFSITILTYVIIIREGIELVLLLTGATSVGSLNQTGVILGSLIGLGISITFGLLIFYGIKTINLPKFFKISNIILILFAAGLITYGVHELIEAGILNPIIEEVWNIKHILPENFPDGSPATPEWLEITGSLLKALFGYNANPSLLEIILYPILLILIGIIAFKFWNHTKKAIFLMNLKKKEYKQIE
;
A
#
# COMPACT_ATOMS: atom_id res chain seq x y z
N MET A 1 -3.33 -13.81 29.61
CA MET A 1 -3.55 -12.69 28.68
C MET A 1 -4.85 -12.96 27.94
N THR A 2 -5.93 -12.26 28.25
CA THR A 2 -7.21 -12.36 27.55
C THR A 2 -7.00 -11.76 26.16
N PHE A 3 -7.31 -12.55 25.16
CA PHE A 3 -7.26 -12.17 23.72
C PHE A 3 -8.37 -11.12 23.48
N GLN A 4 -8.04 -9.84 23.59
CA GLN A 4 -8.96 -8.74 23.29
C GLN A 4 -8.51 -8.07 21.99
N ALA A 5 -8.47 -8.85 20.89
CA ALA A 5 -8.32 -8.26 19.58
C ALA A 5 -9.66 -7.66 19.16
N THR A 6 -9.65 -6.39 18.83
CA THR A 6 -10.82 -5.65 18.36
C THR A 6 -11.05 -5.89 16.87
N ILE A 7 -12.25 -5.60 16.37
CA ILE A 7 -12.54 -5.74 14.94
C ILE A 7 -11.62 -4.88 14.06
N VAL A 8 -11.15 -3.75 14.58
CA VAL A 8 -10.21 -2.84 13.89
C VAL A 8 -8.86 -3.50 13.66
N ASP A 9 -8.38 -4.28 14.65
CA ASP A 9 -7.11 -5.02 14.56
C ASP A 9 -7.06 -6.01 13.39
N PHE A 10 -8.22 -6.48 12.93
CA PHE A 10 -8.33 -7.39 11.79
C PHE A 10 -8.65 -6.66 10.48
N LEU A 11 -9.58 -5.70 10.50
CA LEU A 11 -10.09 -5.07 9.27
C LEU A 11 -9.03 -4.24 8.56
N VAL A 12 -8.27 -3.42 9.29
CA VAL A 12 -7.24 -2.56 8.70
C VAL A 12 -6.14 -3.38 8.05
N PRO A 13 -5.48 -4.33 8.76
CA PRO A 13 -4.47 -5.18 8.16
C PRO A 13 -4.99 -6.07 7.02
N ALA A 14 -6.22 -6.58 7.15
CA ALA A 14 -6.84 -7.38 6.09
C ALA A 14 -7.05 -6.56 4.81
N PHE A 15 -7.51 -5.33 4.93
CA PHE A 15 -7.70 -4.45 3.79
C PHE A 15 -6.37 -4.10 3.10
N LEU A 16 -5.34 -3.72 3.89
CA LEU A 16 -4.01 -3.39 3.36
C LEU A 16 -3.37 -4.62 2.68
N ALA A 17 -3.39 -5.77 3.35
CA ALA A 17 -2.83 -7.01 2.81
C ALA A 17 -3.61 -7.53 1.60
N PHE A 18 -4.93 -7.37 1.56
CA PHE A 18 -5.74 -7.66 0.37
C PHE A 18 -5.30 -6.82 -0.82
N ARG A 19 -5.10 -5.51 -0.60
CA ARG A 19 -4.70 -4.58 -1.67
C ARG A 19 -3.33 -4.96 -2.23
N GLU A 20 -2.29 -5.04 -1.40
CA GLU A 20 -0.93 -5.33 -1.86
C GLU A 20 -0.83 -6.75 -2.42
N GLY A 21 -1.47 -7.72 -1.76
CA GLY A 21 -1.56 -9.10 -2.25
C GLY A 21 -2.26 -9.18 -3.62
N LEU A 22 -3.31 -8.38 -3.85
CA LEU A 22 -3.99 -8.35 -5.15
C LEU A 22 -3.09 -7.77 -6.23
N GLU A 23 -2.30 -6.73 -5.96
CA GLU A 23 -1.34 -6.16 -6.92
C GLU A 23 -0.26 -7.19 -7.30
N ALA A 24 0.35 -7.85 -6.31
CA ALA A 24 1.33 -8.91 -6.55
C ALA A 24 0.76 -10.06 -7.38
N ILE A 25 -0.43 -10.53 -7.04
CA ILE A 25 -1.10 -11.65 -7.74
C ILE A 25 -1.49 -11.26 -9.16
N LEU A 26 -1.97 -10.04 -9.39
CA LEU A 26 -2.29 -9.56 -10.73
C LEU A 26 -1.06 -9.59 -11.65
N VAL A 27 0.11 -9.20 -11.15
CA VAL A 27 1.36 -9.27 -11.91
C VAL A 27 1.72 -10.72 -12.26
N ILE A 28 1.66 -11.63 -11.28
CA ILE A 28 1.93 -13.06 -11.49
C ILE A 28 0.98 -13.61 -12.57
N ILE A 29 -0.30 -13.33 -12.45
CA ILE A 29 -1.34 -13.81 -13.39
C ILE A 29 -1.12 -13.26 -14.78
N LEU A 30 -0.79 -11.98 -14.93
CA LEU A 30 -0.52 -11.37 -16.24
C LEU A 30 0.67 -12.07 -16.94
N ILE A 31 1.74 -12.37 -16.21
CA ILE A 31 2.90 -13.10 -16.75
C ILE A 31 2.50 -14.52 -17.12
N LEU A 32 1.82 -15.26 -16.23
CA LEU A 32 1.41 -16.64 -16.48
C LEU A 32 0.41 -16.75 -17.64
N LEU A 33 -0.53 -15.82 -17.77
CA LEU A 33 -1.47 -15.76 -18.91
C LEU A 33 -0.75 -15.46 -20.22
N TYR A 34 0.23 -14.55 -20.21
CA TYR A 34 1.06 -14.29 -21.38
C TYR A 34 1.81 -15.56 -21.81
N LEU A 35 2.47 -16.25 -20.87
CA LEU A 35 3.20 -17.50 -21.14
C LEU A 35 2.26 -18.61 -21.62
N LYS A 36 1.04 -18.71 -21.10
CA LYS A 36 0.02 -19.64 -21.54
C LYS A 36 -0.44 -19.34 -22.98
N ASN A 37 -0.71 -18.07 -23.29
CA ASN A 37 -1.21 -17.66 -24.59
C ASN A 37 -0.16 -17.72 -25.72
N THR A 38 1.12 -17.70 -25.37
CA THR A 38 2.24 -17.84 -26.30
C THR A 38 2.82 -19.26 -26.36
N ASP A 39 2.17 -20.20 -25.70
CA ASP A 39 2.60 -21.63 -25.54
C ASP A 39 3.99 -21.80 -24.92
N GLN A 40 4.40 -20.85 -24.08
CA GLN A 40 5.69 -20.82 -23.43
C GLN A 40 5.61 -21.25 -21.93
N ARG A 41 4.78 -22.29 -21.64
CA ARG A 41 4.52 -22.77 -20.27
C ARG A 41 5.73 -23.29 -19.53
N PHE A 42 6.78 -23.69 -20.25
CA PHE A 42 8.06 -24.11 -19.67
C PHE A 42 8.66 -23.05 -18.73
N TYR A 43 8.40 -21.77 -19.01
CA TYR A 43 8.94 -20.65 -18.21
C TYR A 43 8.14 -20.36 -16.93
N ASN A 44 6.99 -21.00 -16.69
CA ASN A 44 6.19 -20.79 -15.48
C ASN A 44 6.98 -21.04 -14.19
N LYS A 45 7.88 -22.02 -14.20
CA LYS A 45 8.75 -22.33 -13.05
C LYS A 45 9.60 -21.14 -12.60
N PHE A 46 10.07 -20.30 -13.53
CA PHE A 46 10.88 -19.13 -13.23
C PHE A 46 10.05 -18.01 -12.58
N VAL A 47 8.78 -17.89 -12.96
CA VAL A 47 7.82 -16.99 -12.30
C VAL A 47 7.60 -17.45 -10.85
N HIS A 48 7.35 -18.73 -10.63
CA HIS A 48 7.14 -19.26 -9.27
C HIS A 48 8.39 -19.13 -8.39
N ILE A 49 9.59 -19.40 -8.94
CA ILE A 49 10.85 -19.22 -8.20
C ILE A 49 11.02 -17.75 -7.79
N GLY A 50 10.82 -16.80 -8.70
CA GLY A 50 10.88 -15.36 -8.40
C GLY A 50 9.88 -14.94 -7.32
N SER A 51 8.64 -15.46 -7.40
CA SER A 51 7.60 -15.20 -6.41
C SER A 51 7.96 -15.72 -5.02
N ILE A 52 8.45 -16.98 -4.92
CA ILE A 52 8.82 -17.58 -3.64
C ILE A 52 10.01 -16.84 -3.02
N LEU A 53 11.04 -16.51 -3.80
CA LEU A 53 12.17 -15.73 -3.31
C LEU A 53 11.73 -14.35 -2.80
N ALA A 54 10.82 -13.67 -3.49
CA ALA A 54 10.29 -12.38 -3.07
C ALA A 54 9.52 -12.49 -1.75
N ILE A 55 8.67 -13.52 -1.59
CA ILE A 55 7.91 -13.74 -0.35
C ILE A 55 8.88 -13.99 0.82
N ILE A 56 9.88 -14.84 0.64
CA ILE A 56 10.88 -15.12 1.69
C ILE A 56 11.63 -13.83 2.06
N SER A 57 12.07 -13.06 1.07
CA SER A 57 12.77 -11.79 1.29
C SER A 57 11.88 -10.76 2.00
N SER A 58 10.57 -10.71 1.68
CA SER A 58 9.61 -9.83 2.35
C SER A 58 9.42 -10.21 3.82
N ILE A 59 9.36 -11.50 4.13
CA ILE A 59 9.27 -11.99 5.52
C ILE A 59 10.55 -11.63 6.29
N VAL A 60 11.72 -11.84 5.70
CA VAL A 60 13.01 -11.45 6.32
C VAL A 60 13.04 -9.94 6.57
N PHE A 61 12.62 -9.14 5.58
CA PHE A 61 12.53 -7.69 5.74
C PHE A 61 11.56 -7.30 6.87
N ALA A 62 10.38 -7.93 6.96
CA ALA A 62 9.41 -7.69 8.02
C ALA A 62 10.01 -7.98 9.40
N ILE A 63 10.69 -9.13 9.58
CA ILE A 63 11.34 -9.49 10.84
C ILE A 63 12.43 -8.48 11.21
N MET A 64 13.31 -8.14 10.27
CA MET A 64 14.37 -7.16 10.50
C MET A 64 13.81 -5.79 10.87
N PHE A 65 12.79 -5.34 10.14
CA PHE A 65 12.14 -4.05 10.37
C PHE A 65 11.50 -3.99 11.76
N THR A 66 10.77 -5.03 12.17
CA THR A 66 10.13 -5.12 13.49
C THR A 66 11.16 -5.16 14.63
N LEU A 67 12.29 -5.86 14.44
CA LEU A 67 13.36 -5.90 15.45
C LEU A 67 14.03 -4.54 15.65
N ILE A 68 14.20 -3.78 14.57
CA ILE A 68 14.77 -2.41 14.63
C ILE A 68 13.76 -1.47 15.29
N PHE A 69 12.48 -1.56 14.91
CA PHE A 69 11.41 -0.70 15.42
C PHE A 69 11.18 -0.89 16.93
N GLY A 70 11.21 -2.11 17.43
CA GLY A 70 11.00 -2.44 18.84
C GLY A 70 12.23 -2.27 19.76
N GLY A 71 13.34 -1.70 19.23
CA GLY A 71 14.60 -1.58 19.97
C GLY A 71 14.76 -0.33 20.84
N PHE A 72 13.84 0.64 20.73
CA PHE A 72 13.93 1.93 21.42
C PHE A 72 12.82 2.07 22.48
N SER A 73 12.98 3.02 23.41
CA SER A 73 11.99 3.33 24.45
C SER A 73 12.04 4.82 24.82
N GLY A 74 10.89 5.36 25.27
CA GLY A 74 10.74 6.76 25.67
C GLY A 74 10.95 7.75 24.54
N ILE A 75 11.58 8.89 24.81
CA ILE A 75 11.79 9.98 23.80
C ILE A 75 12.51 9.48 22.55
N MET A 76 13.45 8.52 22.70
CA MET A 76 14.18 7.95 21.57
C MET A 76 13.27 7.12 20.68
N GLU A 77 12.27 6.45 21.23
CA GLU A 77 11.22 5.74 20.50
C GLU A 77 10.39 6.72 19.64
N GLN A 78 9.87 7.79 20.24
CA GLN A 78 9.10 8.83 19.53
C GLN A 78 9.91 9.48 18.39
N ILE A 79 11.19 9.78 18.64
CA ILE A 79 12.08 10.33 17.60
C ILE A 79 12.23 9.34 16.44
N PHE A 80 12.52 8.08 16.77
CA PHE A 80 12.71 7.04 15.77
C PHE A 80 11.41 6.76 14.99
N GLU A 81 10.29 6.68 15.68
CA GLU A 81 8.96 6.52 15.05
C GLU A 81 8.63 7.70 14.14
N GLY A 82 8.81 8.94 14.62
CA GLY A 82 8.55 10.14 13.85
C GLY A 82 9.31 10.18 12.52
N PHE A 83 10.63 9.95 12.56
CA PHE A 83 11.42 9.88 11.33
C PHE A 83 11.03 8.70 10.44
N THR A 84 10.76 7.55 11.02
CA THR A 84 10.38 6.35 10.27
C THR A 84 9.04 6.54 9.55
N PHE A 85 8.04 7.16 10.19
CA PHE A 85 6.76 7.46 9.55
C PHE A 85 6.89 8.47 8.43
N ILE A 86 7.69 9.51 8.60
CA ILE A 86 7.98 10.49 7.54
C ILE A 86 8.65 9.80 6.34
N ILE A 87 9.71 9.02 6.59
CA ILE A 87 10.43 8.29 5.54
C ILE A 87 9.49 7.30 4.83
N SER A 88 8.71 6.53 5.58
CA SER A 88 7.73 5.58 5.03
C SER A 88 6.66 6.29 4.18
N GLY A 89 6.10 7.41 4.68
CA GLY A 89 5.13 8.21 3.94
C GLY A 89 5.70 8.81 2.65
N VAL A 90 6.95 9.28 2.67
CA VAL A 90 7.67 9.75 1.47
C VAL A 90 7.91 8.59 0.51
N PHE A 91 8.33 7.43 1.01
CA PHE A 91 8.54 6.23 0.18
C PHE A 91 7.22 5.80 -0.49
N ILE A 92 6.13 5.68 0.27
CA ILE A 92 4.80 5.35 -0.27
C ILE A 92 4.35 6.41 -1.29
N THR A 93 4.62 7.70 -1.04
CA THR A 93 4.33 8.76 -2.01
C THR A 93 5.06 8.54 -3.33
N THR A 94 6.36 8.18 -3.30
CA THR A 94 7.10 7.90 -4.54
C THR A 94 6.51 6.71 -5.30
N LEU A 95 6.04 5.68 -4.59
CA LEU A 95 5.38 4.52 -5.17
C LEU A 95 4.03 4.87 -5.81
N ILE A 96 3.21 5.69 -5.14
CA ILE A 96 1.94 6.21 -5.69
C ILE A 96 2.19 6.96 -7.01
N LEU A 97 3.19 7.82 -7.04
CA LEU A 97 3.53 8.59 -8.24
C LEU A 97 4.03 7.69 -9.37
N TRP A 98 4.87 6.70 -9.05
CA TRP A 98 5.32 5.71 -10.02
C TRP A 98 4.15 4.88 -10.56
N MET A 99 3.26 4.39 -9.69
CA MET A 99 2.09 3.61 -10.08
C MET A 99 1.09 4.42 -10.92
N SER A 100 0.91 5.70 -10.59
CA SER A 100 0.09 6.63 -11.39
C SER A 100 0.61 6.79 -12.81
N LYS A 101 1.93 6.70 -13.00
CA LYS A 101 2.60 6.83 -14.29
C LYS A 101 2.63 5.51 -15.06
N GLU A 102 3.01 4.41 -14.42
CA GLU A 102 3.29 3.13 -15.08
C GLU A 102 2.14 2.12 -14.98
N GLY A 103 1.28 2.22 -13.95
CA GLY A 103 0.17 1.29 -13.73
C GLY A 103 -0.71 1.05 -14.95
N PRO A 104 -1.13 2.09 -15.72
CA PRO A 104 -1.91 1.89 -16.95
C PRO A 104 -1.19 1.11 -18.05
N LYS A 105 0.14 1.02 -18.02
CA LYS A 105 0.98 0.35 -19.02
C LYS A 105 1.54 -0.99 -18.54
N ILE A 106 1.32 -1.35 -17.25
CA ILE A 106 1.99 -2.47 -16.60
C ILE A 106 1.88 -3.77 -17.41
N ARG A 107 0.69 -4.06 -17.95
CA ARG A 107 0.47 -5.25 -18.76
C ARG A 107 1.41 -5.31 -19.97
N LYS A 108 1.46 -4.22 -20.77
CA LYS A 108 2.33 -4.15 -21.96
C LYS A 108 3.79 -4.23 -21.58
N TYR A 109 4.19 -3.55 -20.53
CA TYR A 109 5.56 -3.60 -20.01
C TYR A 109 5.98 -5.04 -19.63
N LEU A 110 5.13 -5.78 -18.93
CA LEU A 110 5.39 -7.16 -18.55
C LEU A 110 5.49 -8.08 -19.79
N GLU A 111 4.55 -7.98 -20.70
CA GLU A 111 4.54 -8.75 -21.95
C GLU A 111 5.82 -8.51 -22.76
N GLU A 112 6.26 -7.26 -22.94
CA GLU A 112 7.50 -6.91 -23.66
C GLU A 112 8.76 -7.42 -22.97
N LYS A 113 8.85 -7.32 -21.63
CA LYS A 113 10.00 -7.81 -20.85
C LYS A 113 10.11 -9.32 -20.89
N VAL A 114 9.01 -10.03 -20.74
CA VAL A 114 8.96 -11.50 -20.79
C VAL A 114 9.32 -11.97 -22.21
N LYS A 115 8.73 -11.35 -23.25
CA LYS A 115 9.06 -11.64 -24.64
C LYS A 115 10.56 -11.49 -24.91
N PHE A 116 11.14 -10.35 -24.54
CA PHE A 116 12.57 -10.10 -24.71
C PHE A 116 13.44 -11.12 -23.98
N SER A 117 13.06 -11.54 -22.78
CA SER A 117 13.78 -12.55 -22.01
C SER A 117 13.79 -13.92 -22.69
N ILE A 118 12.69 -14.30 -23.33
CA ILE A 118 12.56 -15.56 -24.08
C ILE A 118 13.39 -15.50 -25.35
N GLU A 119 13.25 -14.43 -26.16
CA GLU A 119 13.96 -14.25 -27.44
C GLU A 119 15.48 -14.19 -27.28
N THR A 120 15.97 -13.62 -26.17
CA THR A 120 17.41 -13.51 -25.90
C THR A 120 17.98 -14.70 -25.13
N GLY A 121 17.16 -15.69 -24.78
CA GLY A 121 17.58 -16.85 -23.97
C GLY A 121 17.96 -16.52 -22.52
N LYS A 122 17.70 -15.29 -22.05
CA LYS A 122 18.01 -14.83 -20.69
C LYS A 122 16.91 -15.23 -19.72
N ILE A 123 16.75 -16.53 -19.49
CA ILE A 123 15.65 -17.12 -18.72
C ILE A 123 15.57 -16.57 -17.28
N PHE A 124 16.72 -16.38 -16.62
CA PHE A 124 16.80 -15.79 -15.28
C PHE A 124 16.22 -14.37 -15.20
N SER A 125 16.12 -13.64 -16.31
CA SER A 125 15.50 -12.31 -16.34
C SER A 125 14.02 -12.36 -15.95
N ILE A 126 13.30 -13.48 -16.21
CA ILE A 126 11.90 -13.65 -15.80
C ILE A 126 11.82 -13.79 -14.28
N THR A 127 12.72 -14.57 -13.68
CA THR A 127 12.80 -14.71 -12.21
C THR A 127 13.11 -13.37 -11.55
N ILE A 128 14.10 -12.62 -12.05
CA ILE A 128 14.47 -11.31 -11.51
C ILE A 128 13.32 -10.31 -11.68
N LEU A 129 12.68 -10.27 -12.86
CA LEU A 129 11.52 -9.39 -13.11
C LEU A 129 10.39 -9.65 -12.10
N THR A 130 10.04 -10.93 -11.93
CA THR A 130 8.97 -11.32 -10.99
C THR A 130 9.38 -11.03 -9.54
N TYR A 131 10.63 -11.34 -9.17
CA TYR A 131 11.17 -11.06 -7.84
C TYR A 131 11.10 -9.56 -7.51
N VAL A 132 11.64 -8.70 -8.39
CA VAL A 132 11.72 -7.25 -8.13
C VAL A 132 10.33 -6.61 -7.97
N ILE A 133 9.35 -7.07 -8.75
CA ILE A 133 8.00 -6.52 -8.64
C ILE A 133 7.32 -6.99 -7.36
N ILE A 134 7.41 -8.27 -7.02
CA ILE A 134 6.72 -8.83 -5.85
C ILE A 134 7.38 -8.40 -4.54
N ILE A 135 8.72 -8.33 -4.46
CA ILE A 135 9.41 -7.85 -3.25
C ILE A 135 9.05 -6.41 -2.94
N ARG A 136 8.80 -5.60 -3.97
CA ARG A 136 8.32 -4.24 -3.80
C ARG A 136 6.98 -4.21 -3.08
N GLU A 137 5.98 -4.98 -3.54
CA GLU A 137 4.67 -5.05 -2.87
C GLU A 137 4.79 -5.59 -1.44
N GLY A 138 5.73 -6.53 -1.21
CA GLY A 138 6.04 -7.02 0.12
C GLY A 138 6.62 -5.95 1.06
N ILE A 139 7.52 -5.11 0.57
CA ILE A 139 8.07 -3.98 1.33
C ILE A 139 6.96 -2.95 1.60
N GLU A 140 6.13 -2.62 0.60
CA GLU A 140 4.98 -1.73 0.78
C GLU A 140 4.06 -2.24 1.88
N LEU A 141 3.69 -3.51 1.84
CA LEU A 141 2.85 -4.14 2.86
C LEU A 141 3.45 -4.01 4.27
N VAL A 142 4.75 -4.27 4.44
CA VAL A 142 5.42 -4.15 5.74
C VAL A 142 5.35 -2.72 6.26
N LEU A 143 5.64 -1.72 5.41
CA LEU A 143 5.61 -0.31 5.80
C LEU A 143 4.19 0.15 6.14
N LEU A 144 3.19 -0.26 5.33
CA LEU A 144 1.78 0.06 5.58
C LEU A 144 1.28 -0.58 6.88
N LEU A 145 1.58 -1.86 7.12
CA LEU A 145 1.18 -2.57 8.33
C LEU A 145 1.84 -1.99 9.56
N THR A 146 3.13 -1.69 9.51
CA THR A 146 3.84 -1.08 10.65
C THR A 146 3.26 0.30 10.95
N GLY A 147 3.08 1.14 9.91
CA GLY A 147 2.46 2.45 10.08
C GLY A 147 1.06 2.36 10.69
N ALA A 148 0.18 1.52 10.14
CA ALA A 148 -1.17 1.34 10.67
C ALA A 148 -1.19 0.77 12.09
N THR A 149 -0.24 -0.13 12.41
CA THR A 149 -0.12 -0.74 13.75
C THR A 149 0.27 0.28 14.80
N SER A 150 1.28 1.10 14.53
CA SER A 150 1.74 2.13 15.49
C SER A 150 0.73 3.26 15.61
N VAL A 151 0.28 3.85 14.49
CA VAL A 151 -0.71 4.94 14.48
C VAL A 151 -2.03 4.51 15.13
N GLY A 152 -2.53 3.31 14.80
CA GLY A 152 -3.79 2.78 15.30
C GLY A 152 -3.67 2.03 16.63
N SER A 153 -2.47 1.88 17.19
CA SER A 153 -2.21 1.05 18.39
C SER A 153 -2.79 -0.36 18.30
N LEU A 154 -2.70 -0.96 17.09
CA LEU A 154 -3.34 -2.23 16.78
C LEU A 154 -2.66 -3.43 17.47
N ASN A 155 -3.46 -4.41 17.88
CA ASN A 155 -2.95 -5.63 18.48
C ASN A 155 -2.18 -6.49 17.46
N GLN A 156 -0.94 -6.84 17.78
CA GLN A 156 -0.04 -7.59 16.87
C GLN A 156 -0.63 -8.91 16.36
N THR A 157 -1.37 -9.64 17.19
CA THR A 157 -2.01 -10.90 16.79
C THR A 157 -3.14 -10.64 15.78
N GLY A 158 -3.94 -9.59 16.00
CA GLY A 158 -4.97 -9.14 15.08
C GLY A 158 -4.37 -8.72 13.73
N VAL A 159 -3.25 -8.00 13.75
CA VAL A 159 -2.51 -7.60 12.54
C VAL A 159 -2.06 -8.82 11.72
N ILE A 160 -1.46 -9.82 12.36
CA ILE A 160 -1.02 -11.05 11.67
C ILE A 160 -2.21 -11.79 11.06
N LEU A 161 -3.25 -12.05 11.86
CA LEU A 161 -4.43 -12.79 11.39
C LEU A 161 -5.20 -12.02 10.31
N GLY A 162 -5.41 -10.73 10.49
CA GLY A 162 -6.03 -9.86 9.49
C GLY A 162 -5.26 -9.87 8.17
N SER A 163 -3.94 -9.74 8.23
CA SER A 163 -3.09 -9.79 7.03
C SER A 163 -3.17 -11.13 6.31
N LEU A 164 -3.19 -12.25 7.03
CA LEU A 164 -3.35 -13.58 6.44
C LEU A 164 -4.72 -13.74 5.75
N ILE A 165 -5.79 -13.22 6.37
CA ILE A 165 -7.13 -13.19 5.77
C ILE A 165 -7.12 -12.37 4.48
N GLY A 166 -6.55 -11.15 4.52
CA GLY A 166 -6.46 -10.26 3.35
C GLY A 166 -5.69 -10.89 2.18
N LEU A 167 -4.54 -11.51 2.47
CA LEU A 167 -3.76 -12.26 1.48
C LEU A 167 -4.56 -13.47 0.93
N GLY A 168 -5.26 -14.23 1.78
CA GLY A 168 -6.10 -15.34 1.37
C GLY A 168 -7.22 -14.91 0.41
N ILE A 169 -7.87 -13.78 0.70
CA ILE A 169 -8.89 -13.19 -0.17
C ILE A 169 -8.27 -12.76 -1.51
N SER A 170 -7.09 -12.12 -1.49
CA SER A 170 -6.40 -11.69 -2.72
C SER A 170 -6.01 -12.87 -3.61
N ILE A 171 -5.53 -13.98 -3.04
CA ILE A 171 -5.24 -15.23 -3.76
C ILE A 171 -6.51 -15.78 -4.41
N THR A 172 -7.60 -15.84 -3.67
CA THR A 172 -8.90 -16.31 -4.18
C THR A 172 -9.38 -15.47 -5.36
N PHE A 173 -9.31 -14.14 -5.24
CA PHE A 173 -9.62 -13.22 -6.34
C PHE A 173 -8.72 -13.44 -7.55
N GLY A 174 -7.43 -13.62 -7.33
CA GLY A 174 -6.47 -13.90 -8.39
C GLY A 174 -6.80 -15.19 -9.16
N LEU A 175 -7.13 -16.25 -8.45
CA LEU A 175 -7.54 -17.53 -9.08
C LEU A 175 -8.82 -17.35 -9.92
N LEU A 176 -9.81 -16.61 -9.42
CA LEU A 176 -11.03 -16.31 -10.18
C LEU A 176 -10.73 -15.56 -11.49
N ILE A 177 -9.77 -14.65 -11.48
CA ILE A 177 -9.32 -13.92 -12.67
C ILE A 177 -8.59 -14.86 -13.63
N PHE A 178 -7.68 -15.70 -13.10
CA PHE A 178 -6.89 -16.63 -13.90
C PHE A 178 -7.76 -17.65 -14.66
N TYR A 179 -8.83 -18.12 -14.02
CA TYR A 179 -9.80 -19.02 -14.65
C TYR A 179 -10.84 -18.30 -15.52
N GLY A 180 -10.75 -16.98 -15.68
CA GLY A 180 -11.64 -16.21 -16.53
C GLY A 180 -13.04 -15.96 -15.98
N ILE A 181 -13.28 -16.27 -14.70
CA ILE A 181 -14.58 -16.09 -14.03
C ILE A 181 -14.89 -14.60 -13.82
N LYS A 182 -13.84 -13.81 -13.60
CA LYS A 182 -13.96 -12.34 -13.43
C LYS A 182 -12.93 -11.61 -14.28
N THR A 183 -13.32 -10.42 -14.77
CA THR A 183 -12.43 -9.47 -15.42
C THR A 183 -12.31 -8.22 -14.55
N ILE A 184 -11.09 -7.76 -14.30
CA ILE A 184 -10.85 -6.53 -13.55
C ILE A 184 -10.34 -5.46 -14.52
N ASN A 185 -10.93 -4.26 -14.42
CA ASN A 185 -10.40 -3.09 -15.09
C ASN A 185 -9.20 -2.55 -14.28
N LEU A 186 -8.00 -3.09 -14.59
CA LEU A 186 -6.75 -2.74 -13.91
C LEU A 186 -6.53 -1.23 -13.75
N PRO A 187 -6.67 -0.40 -14.81
CA PRO A 187 -6.53 1.04 -14.66
C PRO A 187 -7.48 1.67 -13.64
N LYS A 188 -8.73 1.21 -13.59
CA LYS A 188 -9.71 1.72 -12.62
C LYS A 188 -9.38 1.27 -11.20
N PHE A 189 -8.96 0.02 -11.04
CA PHE A 189 -8.53 -0.52 -9.75
C PHE A 189 -7.35 0.28 -9.18
N PHE A 190 -6.27 0.44 -9.93
CA PHE A 190 -5.10 1.21 -9.50
C PHE A 190 -5.42 2.67 -9.19
N LYS A 191 -6.35 3.29 -9.95
CA LYS A 191 -6.76 4.66 -9.67
C LYS A 191 -7.44 4.80 -8.31
N ILE A 192 -8.38 3.90 -7.99
CA ILE A 192 -9.11 3.92 -6.70
C ILE A 192 -8.15 3.61 -5.55
N SER A 193 -7.33 2.58 -5.70
CA SER A 193 -6.33 2.17 -4.74
C SER A 193 -5.35 3.30 -4.41
N ASN A 194 -4.85 4.02 -5.42
CA ASN A 194 -3.95 5.16 -5.22
C ASN A 194 -4.60 6.31 -4.43
N ILE A 195 -5.91 6.56 -4.57
CA ILE A 195 -6.59 7.60 -3.78
C ILE A 195 -6.51 7.25 -2.29
N ILE A 196 -6.75 5.99 -1.94
CA ILE A 196 -6.68 5.53 -0.54
C ILE A 196 -5.24 5.65 -0.02
N LEU A 197 -4.25 5.27 -0.84
CA LEU A 197 -2.84 5.40 -0.44
C LEU A 197 -2.38 6.86 -0.27
N ILE A 198 -2.92 7.80 -1.05
CA ILE A 198 -2.62 9.23 -0.87
C ILE A 198 -3.06 9.70 0.51
N LEU A 199 -4.28 9.30 0.92
CA LEU A 199 -4.80 9.61 2.25
C LEU A 199 -3.90 8.99 3.34
N PHE A 200 -3.51 7.73 3.16
CA PHE A 200 -2.64 7.02 4.10
C PHE A 200 -1.23 7.63 4.18
N ALA A 201 -0.60 7.92 3.04
CA ALA A 201 0.74 8.51 3.01
C ALA A 201 0.77 9.91 3.66
N ALA A 202 -0.25 10.73 3.40
CA ALA A 202 -0.39 12.02 4.06
C ALA A 202 -0.58 11.86 5.58
N GLY A 203 -1.40 10.88 6.00
CA GLY A 203 -1.60 10.52 7.41
C GLY A 203 -0.31 10.11 8.10
N LEU A 204 0.47 9.21 7.48
CA LEU A 204 1.76 8.78 8.04
C LEU A 204 2.74 9.93 8.23
N ILE A 205 2.89 10.81 7.23
CA ILE A 205 3.81 11.96 7.34
C ILE A 205 3.34 12.90 8.46
N THR A 206 2.05 13.16 8.53
CA THR A 206 1.47 14.03 9.56
C THR A 206 1.62 13.42 10.95
N TYR A 207 1.38 12.12 11.09
CA TYR A 207 1.57 11.41 12.35
C TYR A 207 3.05 11.35 12.76
N GLY A 208 3.95 11.19 11.80
CA GLY A 208 5.40 11.31 12.07
C GLY A 208 5.80 12.69 12.59
N VAL A 209 5.15 13.77 12.12
CA VAL A 209 5.33 15.11 12.68
C VAL A 209 4.75 15.23 14.08
N HIS A 210 3.61 14.59 14.36
CA HIS A 210 3.03 14.49 15.70
C HIS A 210 4.00 13.87 16.70
N GLU A 211 4.62 12.72 16.39
CA GLU A 211 5.63 12.06 17.23
C GLU A 211 6.85 12.98 17.50
N LEU A 212 7.30 13.74 16.50
CA LEU A 212 8.40 14.68 16.68
C LEU A 212 8.00 15.90 17.55
N ILE A 213 6.73 16.29 17.55
CA ILE A 213 6.19 17.31 18.46
C ILE A 213 6.16 16.76 19.89
N GLU A 214 5.65 15.54 20.11
CA GLU A 214 5.64 14.90 21.42
C GLU A 214 7.04 14.66 21.97
N ALA A 215 8.01 14.35 21.13
CA ALA A 215 9.41 14.24 21.48
C ALA A 215 10.08 15.60 21.81
N GLY A 216 9.38 16.71 21.61
CA GLY A 216 9.90 18.08 21.86
C GLY A 216 10.89 18.59 20.81
N ILE A 217 11.00 17.92 19.65
CA ILE A 217 11.88 18.35 18.54
C ILE A 217 11.22 19.46 17.72
N LEU A 218 9.92 19.37 17.48
CA LEU A 218 9.16 20.36 16.73
C LEU A 218 8.22 21.14 17.65
N ASN A 219 8.09 22.45 17.38
CA ASN A 219 7.13 23.28 18.08
C ASN A 219 5.78 23.20 17.37
N PRO A 220 4.67 22.83 18.07
CA PRO A 220 3.35 22.71 17.46
C PRO A 220 2.71 24.05 17.05
N ILE A 221 3.28 25.21 17.46
CA ILE A 221 2.73 26.58 17.37
C ILE A 221 1.50 26.73 18.27
N ILE A 222 0.50 25.87 18.10
CA ILE A 222 -0.66 25.68 18.98
C ILE A 222 -0.79 24.18 19.19
N GLU A 223 -0.73 23.75 20.46
CA GLU A 223 -0.71 22.32 20.82
C GLU A 223 -2.02 21.61 20.51
N GLU A 224 -3.13 22.27 20.77
CA GLU A 224 -4.48 21.71 20.57
C GLU A 224 -5.40 22.80 20.00
N VAL A 225 -5.79 22.62 18.72
CA VAL A 225 -6.68 23.59 18.05
C VAL A 225 -8.16 23.30 18.38
N TRP A 226 -8.51 22.02 18.51
CA TRP A 226 -9.79 21.53 18.98
C TRP A 226 -9.63 20.18 19.66
N ASN A 227 -10.64 19.79 20.45
CA ASN A 227 -10.71 18.46 21.05
C ASN A 227 -12.12 17.88 20.86
N ILE A 228 -12.22 16.90 19.98
CA ILE A 228 -13.48 16.22 19.67
C ILE A 228 -13.46 14.73 20.06
N LYS A 229 -12.56 14.34 20.98
CA LYS A 229 -12.48 12.96 21.48
C LYS A 229 -13.80 12.44 22.03
N HIS A 230 -14.63 13.33 22.62
CA HIS A 230 -15.94 12.99 23.14
C HIS A 230 -17.00 12.74 22.05
N ILE A 231 -16.76 13.18 20.80
CA ILE A 231 -17.67 12.98 19.65
C ILE A 231 -17.19 11.80 18.81
N LEU A 232 -15.90 11.78 18.47
CA LEU A 232 -15.29 10.75 17.64
C LEU A 232 -13.94 10.34 18.24
N PRO A 233 -13.93 9.35 19.16
CA PRO A 233 -12.72 8.91 19.82
C PRO A 233 -11.76 8.21 18.85
N GLU A 234 -10.47 8.32 19.14
CA GLU A 234 -9.39 7.79 18.29
C GLU A 234 -9.09 6.31 18.54
N ASN A 235 -9.50 5.78 19.67
CA ASN A 235 -9.17 4.43 20.11
C ASN A 235 -10.44 3.60 20.30
N PHE A 236 -10.30 2.28 20.13
CA PHE A 236 -11.34 1.31 20.40
C PHE A 236 -10.77 0.14 21.21
N PRO A 237 -11.32 -0.19 22.39
CA PRO A 237 -12.32 0.60 23.12
C PRO A 237 -11.71 1.87 23.75
N ASP A 238 -12.48 2.97 23.84
CA ASP A 238 -12.03 4.19 24.50
C ASP A 238 -12.26 4.17 26.03
N GLY A 239 -13.01 3.18 26.49
CA GLY A 239 -13.36 2.98 27.90
C GLY A 239 -14.47 3.91 28.41
N SER A 240 -15.07 4.72 27.55
CA SER A 240 -16.17 5.63 27.91
C SER A 240 -17.53 4.97 27.68
N PRO A 241 -18.38 4.79 28.71
CA PRO A 241 -19.70 4.22 28.52
C PRO A 241 -20.68 5.15 27.77
N ALA A 242 -20.29 6.40 27.54
CA ALA A 242 -21.11 7.40 26.87
C ALA A 242 -20.96 7.38 25.34
N THR A 243 -19.90 6.81 24.81
CA THR A 243 -19.62 6.81 23.38
C THR A 243 -20.16 5.53 22.74
N PRO A 244 -20.97 5.62 21.69
CA PRO A 244 -21.43 4.45 20.94
C PRO A 244 -20.23 3.69 20.30
N GLU A 245 -20.21 2.37 20.43
CA GLU A 245 -19.16 1.48 19.92
C GLU A 245 -18.82 1.72 18.43
N TRP A 246 -19.83 1.98 17.60
CA TRP A 246 -19.62 2.24 16.17
C TRP A 246 -18.85 3.54 15.88
N LEU A 247 -18.96 4.56 16.76
CA LEU A 247 -18.15 5.79 16.66
C LEU A 247 -16.70 5.53 17.03
N GLU A 248 -16.45 4.76 18.09
CA GLU A 248 -15.11 4.35 18.49
C GLU A 248 -14.42 3.54 17.38
N ILE A 249 -15.14 2.55 16.82
CA ILE A 249 -14.63 1.77 15.67
C ILE A 249 -14.33 2.68 14.49
N THR A 250 -15.22 3.63 14.18
CA THR A 250 -15.02 4.55 13.05
C THR A 250 -13.81 5.45 13.28
N GLY A 251 -13.66 6.05 14.45
CA GLY A 251 -12.51 6.91 14.75
C GLY A 251 -11.18 6.15 14.74
N SER A 252 -11.16 4.93 15.30
CA SER A 252 -9.97 4.07 15.25
C SER A 252 -9.60 3.65 13.84
N LEU A 253 -10.58 3.36 12.97
CA LEU A 253 -10.34 3.08 11.55
C LEU A 253 -9.78 4.32 10.83
N LEU A 254 -10.34 5.50 11.09
CA LEU A 254 -9.86 6.74 10.51
C LEU A 254 -8.43 7.07 10.98
N LYS A 255 -8.13 6.82 12.26
CA LYS A 255 -6.78 6.99 12.81
C LYS A 255 -5.79 6.06 12.11
N ALA A 256 -6.07 4.76 12.09
CA ALA A 256 -5.16 3.75 11.55
C ALA A 256 -4.95 3.87 10.03
N LEU A 257 -5.98 4.32 9.26
CA LEU A 257 -5.90 4.42 7.80
C LEU A 257 -5.53 5.81 7.29
N PHE A 258 -5.89 6.88 8.01
CA PHE A 258 -5.76 8.24 7.50
C PHE A 258 -5.02 9.19 8.44
N GLY A 259 -4.53 8.66 9.58
CA GLY A 259 -3.84 9.48 10.56
C GLY A 259 -4.77 10.51 11.24
N TYR A 260 -6.06 10.17 11.41
CA TYR A 260 -7.01 11.02 12.12
C TYR A 260 -6.54 11.26 13.56
N ASN A 261 -6.56 12.53 13.98
CA ASN A 261 -6.29 12.97 15.34
C ASN A 261 -7.47 13.82 15.85
N ALA A 262 -8.07 13.46 16.98
CA ALA A 262 -9.24 14.14 17.54
C ALA A 262 -8.87 15.44 18.28
N ASN A 263 -7.58 15.64 18.61
CA ASN A 263 -7.04 16.87 19.22
C ASN A 263 -5.75 17.33 18.52
N PRO A 264 -5.79 17.64 17.21
CA PRO A 264 -4.61 17.92 16.43
C PRO A 264 -3.97 19.28 16.78
N SER A 265 -2.66 19.36 16.61
CA SER A 265 -1.92 20.60 16.62
C SER A 265 -2.17 21.42 15.36
N LEU A 266 -1.88 22.74 15.41
CA LEU A 266 -2.03 23.59 14.23
C LEU A 266 -1.16 23.12 13.06
N LEU A 267 0.03 22.60 13.35
CA LEU A 267 0.97 22.12 12.35
C LEU A 267 0.40 20.92 11.60
N GLU A 268 -0.23 19.98 12.30
CA GLU A 268 -0.90 18.80 11.69
C GLU A 268 -2.06 19.20 10.79
N ILE A 269 -2.91 20.14 11.23
CA ILE A 269 -4.06 20.64 10.48
C ILE A 269 -3.65 21.29 9.16
N ILE A 270 -2.51 22.01 9.15
CA ILE A 270 -2.00 22.65 7.94
C ILE A 270 -1.30 21.63 7.03
N LEU A 271 -0.50 20.75 7.61
CA LEU A 271 0.35 19.82 6.86
C LEU A 271 -0.48 18.76 6.10
N TYR A 272 -1.47 18.16 6.75
CA TYR A 272 -2.27 17.09 6.16
C TYR A 272 -2.96 17.50 4.84
N PRO A 273 -3.75 18.58 4.76
CA PRO A 273 -4.37 19.00 3.51
C PRO A 273 -3.36 19.47 2.45
N ILE A 274 -2.25 20.08 2.85
CA ILE A 274 -1.19 20.46 1.91
C ILE A 274 -0.61 19.21 1.25
N LEU A 275 -0.29 18.16 2.02
CA LEU A 275 0.22 16.91 1.49
C LEU A 275 -0.81 16.22 0.58
N LEU A 276 -2.08 16.16 0.98
CA LEU A 276 -3.15 15.59 0.15
C LEU A 276 -3.25 16.28 -1.21
N ILE A 277 -3.28 17.62 -1.20
CA ILE A 277 -3.39 18.42 -2.43
C ILE A 277 -2.14 18.22 -3.29
N LEU A 278 -0.95 18.31 -2.71
CA LEU A 278 0.30 18.19 -3.44
C LEU A 278 0.45 16.82 -4.10
N ILE A 279 0.33 15.74 -3.31
CA ILE A 279 0.46 14.37 -3.80
C ILE A 279 -0.65 14.08 -4.80
N GLY A 280 -1.89 14.49 -4.49
CA GLY A 280 -3.06 14.27 -5.36
C GLY A 280 -2.92 14.94 -6.72
N ILE A 281 -2.50 16.21 -6.77
CA ILE A 281 -2.30 16.94 -8.03
C ILE A 281 -1.22 16.27 -8.88
N ILE A 282 -0.08 15.91 -8.28
CA ILE A 282 1.03 15.28 -9.01
C ILE A 282 0.60 13.90 -9.54
N ALA A 283 -0.03 13.07 -8.70
CA ALA A 283 -0.52 11.75 -9.10
C ALA A 283 -1.55 11.84 -10.23
N PHE A 284 -2.51 12.76 -10.13
CA PHE A 284 -3.54 12.96 -11.15
C PHE A 284 -2.97 13.48 -12.47
N LYS A 285 -1.97 14.37 -12.42
CA LYS A 285 -1.26 14.87 -13.61
C LYS A 285 -0.54 13.73 -14.34
N PHE A 286 0.17 12.86 -13.63
CA PHE A 286 0.82 11.69 -14.23
C PHE A 286 -0.19 10.73 -14.84
N TRP A 287 -1.28 10.44 -14.14
CA TRP A 287 -2.34 9.57 -14.63
C TRP A 287 -2.96 10.05 -15.95
N ASN A 288 -3.31 11.33 -16.01
CA ASN A 288 -3.91 11.92 -17.22
C ASN A 288 -2.94 11.97 -18.38
N HIS A 289 -1.67 12.31 -18.15
CA HIS A 289 -0.63 12.32 -19.17
C HIS A 289 -0.44 10.93 -19.78
N THR A 290 -0.38 9.90 -18.97
CA THR A 290 -0.21 8.51 -19.40
C THR A 290 -1.43 8.02 -20.20
N LYS A 291 -2.64 8.35 -19.74
CA LYS A 291 -3.88 8.00 -20.45
C LYS A 291 -3.93 8.64 -21.84
N LYS A 292 -3.55 9.91 -21.96
CA LYS A 292 -3.48 10.63 -23.26
C LYS A 292 -2.44 9.99 -24.19
N ALA A 293 -1.27 9.62 -23.68
CA ALA A 293 -0.22 8.97 -24.47
C ALA A 293 -0.68 7.60 -25.01
N ILE A 294 -1.34 6.78 -24.20
CA ILE A 294 -1.91 5.49 -24.62
C ILE A 294 -2.98 5.68 -25.70
N PHE A 295 -3.86 6.66 -25.53
CA PHE A 295 -4.91 6.98 -26.52
C PHE A 295 -4.31 7.35 -27.89
N LEU A 296 -3.31 8.23 -27.91
CA LEU A 296 -2.63 8.64 -29.15
C LEU A 296 -1.89 7.47 -29.82
N MET A 297 -1.26 6.59 -29.05
CA MET A 297 -0.62 5.37 -29.59
C MET A 297 -1.64 4.43 -30.24
N ASN A 298 -2.82 4.26 -29.63
CA ASN A 298 -3.87 3.41 -30.17
C ASN A 298 -4.49 3.99 -31.45
N LEU A 299 -4.61 5.32 -31.56
CA LEU A 299 -5.04 5.99 -32.82
C LEU A 299 -4.04 5.73 -33.94
N LYS A 300 -2.76 5.98 -33.72
CA LYS A 300 -1.71 5.70 -34.72
C LYS A 300 -1.72 4.24 -35.20
N LYS A 301 -1.90 3.29 -34.25
CA LYS A 301 -1.97 1.86 -34.60
C LYS A 301 -3.20 1.50 -35.46
N LYS A 302 -4.33 2.21 -35.29
CA LYS A 302 -5.51 2.06 -36.14
C LYS A 302 -5.30 2.65 -37.56
N GLU A 303 -4.64 3.80 -37.64
CA GLU A 303 -4.30 4.42 -38.93
C GLU A 303 -3.36 3.54 -39.78
N TYR A 304 -2.31 2.96 -39.14
CA TYR A 304 -1.42 2.01 -39.83
C TYR A 304 -2.14 0.76 -40.35
N LYS A 305 -3.12 0.22 -39.60
CA LYS A 305 -3.91 -0.94 -40.05
C LYS A 305 -4.94 -0.64 -41.15
N GLN A 306 -5.24 0.61 -41.43
CA GLN A 306 -6.14 1.01 -42.53
C GLN A 306 -5.39 1.30 -43.84
N ILE A 307 -4.04 1.36 -43.76
CA ILE A 307 -3.16 1.65 -44.91
C ILE A 307 -2.56 0.33 -45.50
N GLU A 308 -2.57 -0.77 -44.72
CA GLU A 308 -2.31 -2.14 -45.17
C GLU A 308 -3.59 -2.80 -45.73
#